data_e695e44d69f2fba880b0004de15bf9db
#
_entry.id   e695e44d69f2fba880b0004de15bf9db
#
_cell.length_a   1.000
_cell.length_b   1.000
_cell.length_c   1.000
_cell.angle_alpha   90.00
_cell.angle_beta   90.00
_cell.angle_gamma   90.00
#
_symmetry.space_group_name_H-M   'P 1'
#
loop_
_entity.id
_entity.type
_entity.pdbx_description
1 polymer ?
#
loop_
_entity_poly.entity_id
_entity_poly.type
_entity_poly.pdbx_seq_one_letter_code
_entity_poly.pdbx_strand_id
1 'polypeptide(L)'
;NNFVDKGTRVLLTYSWKMRFFTDYAQQLEMESIGKQPNKDSIFQKTGQVVFGGFGSTAQHSYFQLLHQGTASACADVFTIAENKEKNKLLFAQSQAQSNLLANGAGAELQEFEKINGNIPTNLFTLESLNPFNFGYLIATWEHRTFLTSQILQINPFDQYGVSAGKIFTKKYLEEHGG
;
A
#
# COMPACT_ATOMS: atom_id res chain seq x y z
N ASN A 1 8.36 2.95 -8.24
CA ASN A 1 7.90 1.55 -8.26
C ASN A 1 7.55 1.07 -9.68
N ASN A 2 6.86 1.88 -10.47
CA ASN A 2 6.64 1.56 -11.91
C ASN A 2 7.97 1.44 -12.67
N PHE A 3 9.01 2.15 -12.25
CA PHE A 3 10.35 2.08 -12.86
C PHE A 3 11.11 0.80 -12.49
N VAL A 4 10.81 0.21 -11.35
CA VAL A 4 11.50 -1.00 -10.86
C VAL A 4 10.62 -2.24 -10.92
N ASP A 5 9.56 -2.16 -11.70
CA ASP A 5 8.57 -3.25 -11.95
C ASP A 5 7.92 -3.82 -10.67
N LYS A 6 7.68 -2.97 -9.69
CA LYS A 6 6.96 -3.32 -8.47
C LYS A 6 5.46 -3.02 -8.66
N GLY A 7 4.72 -3.96 -9.22
CA GLY A 7 3.29 -3.82 -9.50
C GLY A 7 2.40 -3.88 -8.25
N THR A 8 2.96 -4.22 -7.09
CA THR A 8 2.22 -4.40 -5.84
C THR A 8 2.85 -3.57 -4.72
N ARG A 9 1.99 -2.95 -3.90
CA ARG A 9 2.38 -2.20 -2.71
C ARG A 9 1.58 -2.68 -1.51
N VAL A 10 2.28 -3.01 -0.43
CA VAL A 10 1.67 -3.33 0.85
C VAL A 10 1.79 -2.16 1.81
N LEU A 11 0.69 -1.78 2.44
CA LEU A 11 0.63 -0.76 3.48
C LEU A 11 0.34 -1.41 4.83
N LEU A 12 1.25 -1.25 5.78
CA LEU A 12 1.19 -1.90 7.09
C LEU A 12 1.12 -0.85 8.19
N THR A 13 0.01 -0.77 8.90
CA THR A 13 -0.14 0.16 10.01
C THR A 13 0.06 -0.54 11.35
N TYR A 14 1.00 -0.07 12.16
CA TYR A 14 1.23 -0.58 13.52
C TYR A 14 0.55 0.31 14.57
N SER A 15 -0.69 0.69 14.25
CA SER A 15 -1.63 1.34 15.15
C SER A 15 -3.05 0.89 14.80
N TRP A 16 -3.78 0.33 15.76
CA TRP A 16 -5.17 -0.08 15.55
C TRP A 16 -6.08 1.07 15.10
N LYS A 17 -5.81 2.26 15.58
CA LYS A 17 -6.57 3.46 15.20
C LYS A 17 -6.38 3.84 13.72
N MET A 18 -5.28 3.41 13.10
CA MET A 18 -4.97 3.65 11.68
C MET A 18 -5.36 2.48 10.77
N ARG A 19 -6.00 1.42 11.26
CA ARG A 19 -6.26 0.20 10.50
C ARG A 19 -6.98 0.42 9.16
N PHE A 20 -7.81 1.45 9.06
CA PHE A 20 -8.54 1.81 7.84
C PHE A 20 -7.77 2.79 6.92
N PHE A 21 -6.59 3.22 7.29
CA PHE A 21 -5.78 4.07 6.42
C PHE A 21 -5.38 3.32 5.13
N THR A 22 -5.18 2.02 5.21
CA THR A 22 -4.89 1.19 4.04
C THR A 22 -6.05 1.17 3.06
N ASP A 23 -7.29 1.02 3.53
CA ASP A 23 -8.49 1.02 2.68
C ASP A 23 -8.67 2.38 2.00
N TYR A 24 -8.45 3.48 2.74
CA TYR A 24 -8.45 4.83 2.18
C TYR A 24 -7.38 5.00 1.08
N ALA A 25 -6.15 4.62 1.37
CA ALA A 25 -5.05 4.75 0.42
C ALA A 25 -5.24 3.84 -0.81
N GLN A 26 -5.80 2.64 -0.62
CA GLN A 26 -6.16 1.72 -1.70
C GLN A 26 -7.14 2.38 -2.66
N GLN A 27 -8.25 2.92 -2.14
CA GLN A 27 -9.24 3.61 -2.96
C GLN A 27 -8.62 4.82 -3.66
N LEU A 28 -7.95 5.70 -2.92
CA LEU A 28 -7.33 6.90 -3.45
C LEU A 28 -6.36 6.60 -4.60
N GLU A 29 -5.43 5.68 -4.40
CA GLU A 29 -4.40 5.36 -5.40
C GLU A 29 -4.96 4.55 -6.57
N MET A 30 -5.72 3.50 -6.31
CA MET A 30 -6.17 2.59 -7.36
C MET A 30 -7.23 3.25 -8.26
N GLU A 31 -8.10 4.08 -7.71
CA GLU A 31 -9.04 4.87 -8.53
C GLU A 31 -8.36 6.01 -9.28
N SER A 32 -7.42 6.71 -8.66
CA SER A 32 -6.79 7.88 -9.27
C SER A 32 -5.70 7.53 -10.28
N ILE A 33 -4.90 6.48 -10.02
CA ILE A 33 -3.73 6.13 -10.82
C ILE A 33 -3.98 4.89 -11.71
N GLY A 34 -5.00 4.07 -11.40
CA GLY A 34 -5.37 2.89 -12.18
C GLY A 34 -6.07 3.25 -13.49
N LYS A 35 -5.36 3.89 -14.41
CA LYS A 35 -5.88 4.41 -15.68
C LYS A 35 -5.22 3.72 -16.89
N GLN A 36 -5.83 3.89 -18.04
CA GLN A 36 -5.16 3.60 -19.30
C GLN A 36 -3.89 4.47 -19.39
N PRO A 37 -2.74 3.93 -19.83
CA PRO A 37 -1.55 4.73 -20.04
C PRO A 37 -1.79 5.79 -21.13
N ASN A 38 -1.19 6.96 -20.95
CA ASN A 38 -1.17 7.97 -21.99
C ASN A 38 -0.29 7.45 -23.16
N LYS A 39 -0.82 7.50 -24.37
CA LYS A 39 -0.15 6.98 -25.59
C LYS A 39 1.20 7.68 -25.87
N ASP A 40 1.31 8.95 -25.47
CA ASP A 40 2.49 9.78 -25.69
C ASP A 40 3.48 9.71 -24.52
N SER A 41 3.12 8.99 -23.44
CA SER A 41 3.97 8.82 -22.28
C SER A 41 4.99 7.69 -22.49
N ILE A 42 6.19 7.90 -21.94
CA ILE A 42 7.19 6.82 -21.82
C ILE A 42 6.76 5.73 -20.84
N PHE A 43 5.75 6.01 -20.00
CA PHE A 43 5.24 5.09 -18.99
C PHE A 43 4.07 4.29 -19.56
N GLN A 44 4.30 3.01 -19.79
CA GLN A 44 3.28 2.08 -20.31
C GLN A 44 2.54 1.30 -19.21
N LYS A 45 2.94 1.48 -17.95
CA LYS A 45 2.28 0.89 -16.76
C LYS A 45 1.80 2.01 -15.86
N THR A 46 0.56 1.92 -15.42
CA THR A 46 -0.07 2.86 -14.49
C THR A 46 -0.60 2.12 -13.27
N GLY A 47 -0.66 2.81 -12.14
CA GLY A 47 -1.18 2.25 -10.91
C GLY A 47 -0.36 1.08 -10.35
N GLN A 48 -0.76 0.65 -9.19
CA GLN A 48 -0.25 -0.54 -8.49
C GLN A 48 -1.44 -1.20 -7.79
N VAL A 49 -1.35 -2.50 -7.54
CA VAL A 49 -2.24 -3.14 -6.57
C VAL A 49 -1.82 -2.67 -5.19
N VAL A 50 -2.71 -2.00 -4.49
CA VAL A 50 -2.50 -1.56 -3.10
C VAL A 50 -3.32 -2.45 -2.19
N PHE A 51 -2.68 -3.05 -1.20
CA PHE A 51 -3.34 -3.84 -0.17
C PHE A 51 -2.61 -3.69 1.17
N GLY A 52 -3.14 -4.26 2.21
CA GLY A 52 -2.48 -4.24 3.51
C GLY A 52 -3.47 -4.23 4.67
N GLY A 53 -3.12 -3.54 5.75
CA GLY A 53 -3.95 -3.43 6.93
C GLY A 53 -3.18 -3.28 8.22
N PHE A 54 -3.79 -3.71 9.33
CA PHE A 54 -3.13 -3.69 10.63
C PHE A 54 -2.02 -4.73 10.68
N GLY A 55 -0.79 -4.28 10.92
CA GLY A 55 0.43 -5.08 10.81
C GLY A 55 0.41 -6.37 11.63
N SER A 56 -0.07 -6.31 12.88
CA SER A 56 -0.15 -7.52 13.71
C SER A 56 -1.08 -8.59 13.14
N THR A 57 -2.22 -8.20 12.53
CA THR A 57 -3.10 -9.15 11.85
C THR A 57 -2.46 -9.67 10.55
N ALA A 58 -1.81 -8.78 9.81
CA ALA A 58 -1.12 -9.10 8.56
C ALA A 58 -0.06 -10.18 8.73
N GLN A 59 0.63 -10.22 9.87
CA GLN A 59 1.63 -11.24 10.21
C GLN A 59 1.06 -12.66 10.18
N HIS A 60 -0.25 -12.81 10.45
CA HIS A 60 -0.96 -14.09 10.42
C HIS A 60 -1.71 -14.35 9.10
N SER A 61 -1.45 -13.55 8.07
CA SER A 61 -2.12 -13.65 6.77
C SER A 61 -1.11 -13.77 5.63
N TYR A 62 -0.52 -12.69 5.19
CA TYR A 62 0.30 -12.65 3.97
C TYR A 62 1.80 -12.43 4.20
N PHE A 63 2.28 -12.38 5.44
CA PHE A 63 3.72 -12.21 5.69
C PHE A 63 4.55 -13.41 5.23
N GLN A 64 3.99 -14.61 5.24
CA GLN A 64 4.68 -15.77 4.66
C GLN A 64 5.04 -15.52 3.19
N LEU A 65 4.10 -14.97 2.40
CA LEU A 65 4.32 -14.59 1.01
C LEU A 65 5.38 -13.49 0.88
N LEU A 66 5.31 -12.46 1.74
CA LEU A 66 6.27 -11.35 1.69
C LEU A 66 7.69 -11.75 2.10
N HIS A 67 7.82 -12.65 3.06
CA HIS A 67 9.12 -13.06 3.60
C HIS A 67 9.83 -14.11 2.74
N GLN A 68 9.11 -15.09 2.21
CA GLN A 68 9.70 -16.24 1.52
C GLN A 68 9.14 -16.49 0.13
N GLY A 69 8.07 -15.80 -0.24
CA GLY A 69 7.48 -15.95 -1.57
C GLY A 69 8.25 -15.22 -2.66
N THR A 70 7.79 -15.38 -3.88
CA THR A 70 8.39 -14.80 -5.09
C THR A 70 7.68 -13.55 -5.60
N ALA A 71 6.70 -13.02 -4.82
CA ALA A 71 5.93 -11.86 -5.21
C ALA A 71 6.80 -10.59 -5.25
N SER A 72 6.69 -9.84 -6.35
CA SER A 72 7.37 -8.55 -6.48
C SER A 72 6.53 -7.45 -5.82
N ALA A 73 6.97 -6.96 -4.69
CA ALA A 73 6.27 -5.95 -3.91
C ALA A 73 7.19 -4.82 -3.43
N CYS A 74 6.59 -3.72 -2.97
CA CYS A 74 7.21 -2.73 -2.10
C CYS A 74 6.31 -2.52 -0.88
N ALA A 75 6.86 -2.00 0.21
CA ALA A 75 6.16 -1.83 1.48
C ALA A 75 6.25 -0.41 2.01
N ASP A 76 5.12 0.09 2.52
CA ASP A 76 5.06 1.29 3.33
C ASP A 76 4.56 0.91 4.73
N VAL A 77 5.39 1.07 5.73
CA VAL A 77 5.12 0.71 7.13
C VAL A 77 4.90 1.98 7.94
N PHE A 78 3.84 2.02 8.73
CA PHE A 78 3.45 3.17 9.55
C PHE A 78 3.53 2.83 11.03
N THR A 79 4.26 3.64 11.77
CA THR A 79 4.40 3.50 13.22
C THR A 79 4.20 4.84 13.92
N ILE A 80 3.96 4.80 15.22
CA ILE A 80 3.79 5.97 16.07
C ILE A 80 4.93 6.02 17.07
N ALA A 81 5.70 7.12 17.11
CA ALA A 81 6.86 7.24 17.99
C ALA A 81 6.50 7.12 19.49
N GLU A 82 5.38 7.69 19.90
CA GLU A 82 4.87 7.54 21.29
C GLU A 82 4.69 6.07 21.71
N ASN A 83 4.54 5.13 20.77
CA ASN A 83 4.38 3.71 21.07
C ASN A 83 5.66 3.06 21.61
N LYS A 84 6.82 3.73 21.55
CA LYS A 84 8.01 3.28 22.28
C LYS A 84 7.72 3.07 23.77
N GLU A 85 6.87 3.90 24.33
CA GLU A 85 6.51 3.85 25.74
C GLU A 85 5.11 3.27 25.95
N LYS A 86 4.14 3.69 25.12
CA LYS A 86 2.72 3.35 25.31
C LYS A 86 2.36 1.95 24.80
N ASN A 87 3.02 1.48 23.75
CA ASN A 87 2.80 0.16 23.16
C ASN A 87 4.08 -0.39 22.51
N LYS A 88 5.00 -0.82 23.37
CA LYS A 88 6.33 -1.30 23.00
C LYS A 88 6.30 -2.43 21.98
N LEU A 89 5.32 -3.33 22.08
CA LEU A 89 5.20 -4.46 21.17
C LEU A 89 4.92 -4.01 19.73
N LEU A 90 3.93 -3.16 19.53
CA LEU A 90 3.58 -2.65 18.18
C LEU A 90 4.75 -1.85 17.58
N PHE A 91 5.43 -1.06 18.40
CA PHE A 91 6.59 -0.32 17.93
C PHE A 91 7.71 -1.27 17.51
N ALA A 92 8.07 -2.24 18.36
CA ALA A 92 9.09 -3.23 18.05
C ALA A 92 8.75 -4.06 16.81
N GLN A 93 7.49 -4.49 16.66
CA GLN A 93 7.03 -5.20 15.47
C GLN A 93 7.21 -4.35 14.20
N SER A 94 6.86 -3.06 14.23
CA SER A 94 7.04 -2.18 13.06
C SER A 94 8.51 -2.09 12.63
N GLN A 95 9.43 -1.96 13.58
CA GLN A 95 10.86 -1.90 13.31
C GLN A 95 11.40 -3.22 12.77
N ALA A 96 11.08 -4.33 13.45
CA ALA A 96 11.54 -5.65 13.08
C ALA A 96 11.06 -6.06 11.69
N GLN A 97 9.76 -5.87 11.42
CA GLN A 97 9.18 -6.25 10.14
C GLN A 97 9.68 -5.37 8.99
N SER A 98 9.85 -4.06 9.20
CA SER A 98 10.47 -3.19 8.19
C SER A 98 11.88 -3.66 7.84
N ASN A 99 12.68 -4.03 8.85
CA ASN A 99 14.03 -4.52 8.62
C ASN A 99 14.04 -5.87 7.90
N LEU A 100 13.20 -6.82 8.31
CA LEU A 100 13.11 -8.13 7.67
C LEU A 100 12.64 -8.05 6.22
N LEU A 101 11.67 -7.21 5.90
CA LEU A 101 11.21 -6.99 4.53
C LEU A 101 12.32 -6.39 3.66
N ALA A 102 13.07 -5.42 4.17
CA ALA A 102 14.12 -4.76 3.42
C ALA A 102 15.38 -5.63 3.25
N ASN A 103 15.86 -6.19 4.34
CA ASN A 103 17.20 -6.81 4.43
C ASN A 103 17.18 -8.33 4.49
N GLY A 104 16.01 -8.93 4.82
CA GLY A 104 15.95 -10.36 5.07
C GLY A 104 16.63 -10.80 6.36
N ALA A 105 16.72 -12.10 6.53
CA ALA A 105 17.51 -12.76 7.58
C ALA A 105 17.86 -14.17 7.13
N GLY A 106 19.01 -14.70 7.56
CA GLY A 106 19.30 -16.09 7.23
C GLY A 106 20.75 -16.52 7.21
N ALA A 107 21.70 -15.65 7.55
CA ALA A 107 23.12 -16.03 7.54
C ALA A 107 23.44 -17.23 8.46
N GLU A 108 22.67 -17.39 9.55
CA GLU A 108 22.82 -18.46 10.54
C GLU A 108 21.64 -19.45 10.53
N LEU A 109 20.70 -19.31 9.58
CA LEU A 109 19.50 -20.13 9.48
C LEU A 109 19.66 -21.24 8.45
N GLN A 110 18.85 -22.29 8.57
CA GLN A 110 18.76 -23.32 7.52
C GLN A 110 18.11 -22.72 6.27
N GLU A 111 18.35 -23.32 5.10
CA GLU A 111 17.90 -22.78 3.81
C GLU A 111 16.38 -22.50 3.77
N PHE A 112 15.58 -23.37 4.36
CA PHE A 112 14.11 -23.22 4.39
C PHE A 112 13.59 -22.21 5.42
N GLU A 113 14.45 -21.71 6.30
CA GLU A 113 14.12 -20.70 7.32
C GLU A 113 14.49 -19.28 6.88
N LYS A 114 15.24 -19.14 5.80
CA LYS A 114 15.71 -17.84 5.34
C LYS A 114 14.57 -16.92 4.95
N ILE A 115 14.72 -15.65 5.29
CA ILE A 115 13.85 -14.57 4.88
C ILE A 115 14.51 -13.85 3.71
N ASN A 116 13.81 -13.74 2.57
CA ASN A 116 14.38 -13.24 1.32
C ASN A 116 14.87 -11.78 1.41
N GLY A 117 14.12 -10.91 2.09
CA GLY A 117 14.37 -9.46 2.04
C GLY A 117 14.15 -8.88 0.65
N ASN A 118 14.92 -7.83 0.33
CA ASN A 118 14.90 -7.15 -0.98
C ASN A 118 13.52 -6.59 -1.40
N ILE A 119 12.66 -6.32 -0.43
CA ILE A 119 11.41 -5.57 -0.62
C ILE A 119 11.71 -4.10 -0.31
N PRO A 120 11.68 -3.19 -1.29
CA PRO A 120 11.84 -1.76 -1.03
C PRO A 120 10.83 -1.31 0.02
N THR A 121 11.32 -0.88 1.17
CA THR A 121 10.48 -0.59 2.35
C THR A 121 10.72 0.82 2.85
N ASN A 122 9.62 1.58 3.04
CA ASN A 122 9.63 2.85 3.74
C ASN A 122 9.04 2.67 5.13
N LEU A 123 9.66 3.29 6.14
CA LEU A 123 9.12 3.36 7.49
C LEU A 123 8.69 4.81 7.79
N PHE A 124 7.40 5.04 7.82
CA PHE A 124 6.79 6.31 8.19
C PHE A 124 6.55 6.34 9.69
N THR A 125 7.17 7.29 10.36
CA THR A 125 7.01 7.47 11.82
C THR A 125 6.27 8.77 12.09
N LEU A 126 5.04 8.68 12.59
CA LEU A 126 4.34 9.83 13.15
C LEU A 126 4.80 10.03 14.58
N GLU A 127 5.03 11.26 15.00
CA GLU A 127 5.41 11.58 16.38
C GLU A 127 4.32 11.12 17.38
N SER A 128 3.09 11.51 17.08
CA SER A 128 1.89 11.11 17.82
C SER A 128 0.71 10.97 16.88
N LEU A 129 -0.30 10.19 17.27
CA LEU A 129 -1.54 10.09 16.51
C LEU A 129 -2.57 11.09 17.03
N ASN A 130 -2.54 12.29 16.47
CA ASN A 130 -3.49 13.37 16.70
C ASN A 130 -4.08 13.86 15.36
N PRO A 131 -5.13 14.69 15.36
CA PRO A 131 -5.77 15.17 14.12
C PRO A 131 -4.81 15.89 13.18
N PHE A 132 -3.85 16.66 13.71
CA PHE A 132 -2.88 17.38 12.88
C PHE A 132 -1.94 16.41 12.14
N ASN A 133 -1.28 15.51 12.86
CA ASN A 133 -0.34 14.57 12.26
C ASN A 133 -1.04 13.59 11.30
N PHE A 134 -2.26 13.18 11.61
CA PHE A 134 -3.03 12.31 10.73
C PHE A 134 -3.51 13.06 9.48
N GLY A 135 -3.97 14.29 9.63
CA GLY A 135 -4.32 15.17 8.49
C GLY A 135 -3.12 15.46 7.59
N TYR A 136 -1.94 15.66 8.17
CA TYR A 136 -0.69 15.80 7.41
C TYR A 136 -0.38 14.54 6.59
N LEU A 137 -0.55 13.35 7.18
CA LEU A 137 -0.36 12.09 6.47
C LEU A 137 -1.34 11.94 5.30
N ILE A 138 -2.63 12.24 5.51
CA ILE A 138 -3.65 12.21 4.46
C ILE A 138 -3.26 13.16 3.32
N ALA A 139 -2.99 14.43 3.62
CA ALA A 139 -2.60 15.42 2.62
C ALA A 139 -1.33 15.00 1.86
N THR A 140 -0.35 14.43 2.55
CA THR A 140 0.87 13.88 1.93
C THR A 140 0.52 12.77 0.93
N TRP A 141 -0.43 11.90 1.28
CA TRP A 141 -0.85 10.80 0.41
C TRP A 141 -1.61 11.29 -0.83
N GLU A 142 -2.47 12.28 -0.65
CA GLU A 142 -3.20 12.94 -1.74
C GLU A 142 -2.24 13.64 -2.71
N HIS A 143 -1.31 14.43 -2.20
CA HIS A 143 -0.29 15.13 -3.01
C HIS A 143 0.60 14.12 -3.75
N ARG A 144 1.03 13.06 -3.09
CA ARG A 144 1.82 11.99 -3.72
C ARG A 144 1.04 11.35 -4.88
N THR A 145 -0.23 11.04 -4.67
CA THR A 145 -1.09 10.44 -5.70
C THR A 145 -1.27 11.39 -6.88
N PHE A 146 -1.54 12.67 -6.61
CA PHE A 146 -1.64 13.70 -7.64
C PHE A 146 -0.33 13.85 -8.43
N LEU A 147 0.81 14.03 -7.75
CA LEU A 147 2.10 14.17 -8.42
C LEU A 147 2.46 12.92 -9.24
N THR A 148 2.14 11.74 -8.76
CA THR A 148 2.33 10.50 -9.52
C THR A 148 1.51 10.52 -10.80
N SER A 149 0.25 10.97 -10.77
CA SER A 149 -0.59 11.09 -11.94
C SER A 149 -0.02 12.07 -12.97
N GLN A 150 0.57 13.18 -12.52
CA GLN A 150 1.22 14.17 -13.39
C GLN A 150 2.46 13.58 -14.07
N ILE A 151 3.29 12.83 -13.33
CA ILE A 151 4.45 12.13 -13.89
C ILE A 151 4.01 11.11 -14.95
N LEU A 152 2.95 10.36 -14.67
CA LEU A 152 2.38 9.38 -15.60
C LEU A 152 1.58 10.01 -16.75
N GLN A 153 1.33 11.31 -16.71
CA GLN A 153 0.53 12.08 -17.68
C GLN A 153 -0.89 11.53 -17.85
N ILE A 154 -1.53 11.23 -16.72
CA ILE A 154 -2.91 10.73 -16.65
C ILE A 154 -3.79 11.64 -15.80
N ASN A 155 -5.11 11.65 -16.05
CA ASN A 155 -6.06 12.40 -15.24
C ASN A 155 -6.48 11.57 -14.00
N PRO A 156 -6.18 12.02 -12.77
CA PRO A 156 -6.57 11.29 -11.57
C PRO A 156 -8.05 11.47 -11.15
N PHE A 157 -8.77 12.44 -11.77
CA PHE A 157 -10.08 12.89 -11.31
C PHE A 157 -11.26 12.24 -12.02
N ASP A 158 -11.05 11.37 -12.98
CA ASP A 158 -12.11 10.59 -13.62
C ASP A 158 -12.06 9.11 -13.19
N GLN A 159 -13.20 8.40 -13.31
CA GLN A 159 -13.30 6.98 -12.98
C GLN A 159 -14.21 6.28 -13.99
N TYR A 160 -13.86 6.35 -15.28
CA TYR A 160 -14.66 5.76 -16.37
C TYR A 160 -14.91 4.27 -16.18
N GLY A 161 -13.94 3.51 -15.64
CA GLY A 161 -14.11 2.09 -15.34
C GLY A 161 -15.22 1.82 -14.32
N VAL A 162 -15.29 2.63 -13.26
CA VAL A 162 -16.36 2.53 -12.25
C VAL A 162 -17.70 2.96 -12.84
N SER A 163 -17.73 4.03 -13.65
CA SER A 163 -18.93 4.51 -14.31
C SER A 163 -19.51 3.48 -15.27
N ALA A 164 -18.68 2.80 -16.05
CA ALA A 164 -19.09 1.73 -16.94
C ALA A 164 -19.79 0.60 -16.16
N GLY A 165 -19.24 0.15 -15.04
CA GLY A 165 -19.87 -0.86 -14.20
C GLY A 165 -21.29 -0.51 -13.76
N LYS A 166 -21.52 0.75 -13.35
CA LYS A 166 -22.86 1.24 -12.98
C LYS A 166 -23.85 1.23 -14.16
N ILE A 167 -23.41 1.63 -15.35
CA ILE A 167 -24.23 1.63 -16.57
C ILE A 167 -24.61 0.20 -16.93
N PHE A 168 -23.67 -0.73 -16.95
CA PHE A 168 -23.94 -2.13 -17.27
C PHE A 168 -24.83 -2.81 -16.23
N THR A 169 -24.67 -2.49 -14.94
CA THR A 169 -25.56 -3.01 -13.89
C THR A 169 -27.00 -2.55 -14.12
N LYS A 170 -27.20 -1.27 -14.44
CA LYS A 170 -28.53 -0.74 -14.73
C LYS A 170 -29.17 -1.44 -15.92
N LYS A 171 -28.41 -1.60 -17.02
CA LYS A 171 -28.86 -2.29 -18.22
C LYS A 171 -29.25 -3.75 -17.92
N TYR A 172 -28.46 -4.47 -17.11
CA TYR A 172 -28.76 -5.83 -16.72
C TYR A 172 -30.09 -5.94 -15.95
N LEU A 173 -30.32 -5.01 -15.02
CA LEU A 173 -31.60 -4.97 -14.28
C LEU A 173 -32.79 -4.70 -15.20
N GLU A 174 -32.67 -3.78 -16.15
CA GLU A 174 -33.73 -3.47 -17.14
C GLU A 174 -34.03 -4.69 -18.04
N GLU A 175 -33.05 -5.46 -18.43
CA GLU A 175 -33.19 -6.65 -19.30
C GLU A 175 -33.72 -7.88 -18.55
N HIS A 176 -33.50 -8.00 -17.23
CA HIS A 176 -33.81 -9.20 -16.45
C HIS A 176 -34.87 -8.99 -15.33
N GLY A 177 -35.59 -7.90 -15.37
CA GLY A 177 -36.78 -7.69 -14.58
C GLY A 177 -36.51 -7.32 -13.11
N GLY A 178 -35.66 -6.36 -12.87
CA GLY A 178 -35.54 -5.70 -11.58
C GLY A 178 -36.70 -4.70 -11.35
#